data_53e805eca705c64aefa99531683a945e
#
_entry.id   53e805eca705c64aefa99531683a945e
#
_cell.length_a   1.000
_cell.length_b   1.000
_cell.length_c   1.000
_cell.angle_alpha   90.00
_cell.angle_beta   90.00
_cell.angle_gamma   90.00
#
_symmetry.space_group_name_H-M   'P 1'
#
loop_
_entity.id
_entity.type
_entity.pdbx_description
1 polymer ?
#
loop_
_entity_poly.entity_id
_entity_poly.type
_entity_poly.pdbx_seq_one_letter_code
_entity_poly.pdbx_strand_id
1 'polypeptide(L)'
;MAGEGVVSTYVLAQELEGTCGNVHSTFRSSMNVQADGFLLHIGATTDSLSCLGIAIPENEIKTLLKWTRRGDLAFLSKGVLRIYSRAGATRIEYGDFKPVDTTVPPLGDGWCVDVLRSAIAAIDFCGETGLPPSQDLAWVLRDLSCAALGARGVESVRAAARFLVGRGLGLTPSGDDFLAGYGTALRARSLKDLLAGFSMDELSERTTDVSAAYLRAMAEGHANSAFIDLVRSLRVGDGDLCQGTVAEICSVGHTSGHDSLLGFVVGIGLLESIGGPGCFACESRTGRIAS
;
A
#
# COMPACT_ATOMS: atom_id res chain seq x y z
N MET A 1 -10.53 19.80 16.48
CA MET A 1 -10.16 19.84 15.05
C MET A 1 -11.39 19.36 14.30
N ALA A 2 -12.13 20.26 13.73
CA ALA A 2 -13.39 19.98 13.04
C ALA A 2 -13.28 20.54 11.60
N GLY A 3 -13.54 19.73 10.60
CA GLY A 3 -14.02 20.18 9.30
C GLY A 3 -13.13 20.13 8.07
N GLU A 4 -11.81 20.05 8.16
CA GLU A 4 -10.93 20.06 6.94
C GLU A 4 -10.18 18.75 6.67
N GLY A 5 -10.68 17.63 7.19
CA GLY A 5 -10.06 16.31 6.99
C GLY A 5 -10.80 15.46 5.96
N VAL A 6 -10.13 14.36 5.59
CA VAL A 6 -10.73 13.27 4.81
C VAL A 6 -10.57 11.95 5.55
N VAL A 7 -11.48 11.02 5.30
CA VAL A 7 -11.47 9.68 5.92
C VAL A 7 -11.77 8.61 4.88
N SER A 8 -11.04 7.51 4.95
CA SER A 8 -11.31 6.34 4.13
C SER A 8 -12.69 5.73 4.47
N THR A 9 -13.45 5.35 3.45
CA THR A 9 -14.69 4.59 3.65
C THR A 9 -14.45 3.26 4.35
N TYR A 10 -13.27 2.66 4.18
CA TYR A 10 -12.87 1.45 4.89
C TYR A 10 -12.79 1.67 6.41
N VAL A 11 -12.21 2.80 6.85
CA VAL A 11 -12.16 3.17 8.28
C VAL A 11 -13.56 3.41 8.86
N LEU A 12 -14.43 4.09 8.10
CA LEU A 12 -15.81 4.36 8.55
C LEU A 12 -16.66 3.09 8.69
N ALA A 13 -16.32 2.03 7.94
CA ALA A 13 -17.02 0.75 8.01
C ALA A 13 -16.58 -0.11 9.21
N GLN A 14 -15.51 0.27 9.93
CA GLN A 14 -15.03 -0.50 11.07
C GLN A 14 -15.78 -0.18 12.34
N GLU A 15 -16.08 -1.21 13.14
CA GLU A 15 -16.70 -1.08 14.46
C GLU A 15 -15.65 -0.69 15.52
N LEU A 16 -15.22 0.59 15.51
CA LEU A 16 -14.18 1.10 16.41
C LEU A 16 -14.74 1.80 17.67
N GLU A 17 -16.03 1.60 17.97
CA GLU A 17 -16.65 2.27 19.10
C GLU A 17 -16.20 1.70 20.46
N GLY A 18 -15.71 2.57 21.30
CA GLY A 18 -15.29 2.20 22.67
C GLY A 18 -13.96 1.44 22.72
N THR A 19 -13.21 1.40 21.63
CA THR A 19 -11.94 0.68 21.59
C THR A 19 -10.80 1.50 22.17
N CYS A 20 -9.96 0.83 22.95
CA CYS A 20 -8.73 1.39 23.52
C CYS A 20 -7.51 0.81 22.80
N GLY A 21 -6.49 1.63 22.67
CA GLY A 21 -5.25 1.23 22.06
C GLY A 21 -4.11 2.18 22.39
N ASN A 22 -3.13 2.21 21.51
CA ASN A 22 -1.97 3.08 21.67
C ASN A 22 -1.42 3.54 20.32
N VAL A 23 -0.58 4.56 20.35
CA VAL A 23 0.23 4.97 19.21
C VAL A 23 1.24 3.88 18.94
N HIS A 24 1.09 3.20 17.80
CA HIS A 24 1.96 2.10 17.37
C HIS A 24 3.31 2.61 16.86
N SER A 25 3.27 3.62 16.00
CA SER A 25 4.46 4.19 15.35
C SER A 25 4.23 5.65 14.95
N THR A 26 5.32 6.43 14.94
CA THR A 26 5.33 7.82 14.48
C THR A 26 6.40 7.99 13.41
N PHE A 27 6.07 8.77 12.36
CA PHE A 27 6.95 9.09 11.24
C PHE A 27 7.11 10.61 11.14
N ARG A 28 7.77 11.08 10.09
CA ARG A 28 8.01 12.52 9.87
C ARG A 28 6.71 13.29 9.61
N SER A 29 5.76 12.71 8.86
CA SER A 29 4.51 13.35 8.42
C SER A 29 3.26 12.55 8.76
N SER A 30 3.39 11.43 9.49
CA SER A 30 2.26 10.56 9.80
C SER A 30 2.47 9.75 11.07
N MET A 31 1.45 9.05 11.52
CA MET A 31 1.54 8.08 12.60
C MET A 31 0.48 6.98 12.45
N ASN A 32 0.70 5.87 13.14
CA ASN A 32 -0.26 4.78 13.25
C ASN A 32 -0.74 4.64 14.69
N VAL A 33 -2.02 4.41 14.85
CA VAL A 33 -2.67 4.04 16.10
C VAL A 33 -3.21 2.64 15.95
N GLN A 34 -2.90 1.76 16.90
CA GLN A 34 -3.46 0.42 16.93
C GLN A 34 -4.46 0.31 18.09
N ALA A 35 -5.68 -0.12 17.77
CA ALA A 35 -6.75 -0.31 18.72
C ALA A 35 -7.58 -1.54 18.35
N ASP A 36 -7.72 -2.48 19.28
CA ASP A 36 -8.54 -3.68 19.12
C ASP A 36 -8.29 -4.47 17.80
N GLY A 37 -7.01 -4.63 17.45
CA GLY A 37 -6.59 -5.35 16.24
C GLY A 37 -6.71 -4.56 14.95
N PHE A 38 -7.27 -3.33 14.96
CA PHE A 38 -7.33 -2.44 13.82
C PHE A 38 -6.19 -1.42 13.87
N LEU A 39 -5.56 -1.18 12.72
CA LEU A 39 -4.54 -0.14 12.54
C LEU A 39 -5.17 1.07 11.84
N LEU A 40 -5.16 2.23 12.53
CA LEU A 40 -5.59 3.51 11.97
C LEU A 40 -4.35 4.34 11.62
N HIS A 41 -4.21 4.71 10.34
CA HIS A 41 -3.19 5.63 9.86
C HIS A 41 -3.68 7.08 9.94
N ILE A 42 -2.87 7.99 10.46
CA ILE A 42 -3.15 9.42 10.46
C ILE A 42 -2.05 10.13 9.63
N GLY A 43 -2.42 10.71 8.52
CA GLY A 43 -1.54 11.41 7.59
C GLY A 43 -1.93 12.86 7.35
N ALA A 44 -1.24 13.51 6.42
CA ALA A 44 -1.55 14.87 5.95
C ALA A 44 -2.50 14.83 4.75
N THR A 45 -3.37 15.84 4.62
CA THR A 45 -4.26 16.00 3.44
C THR A 45 -3.50 16.29 2.15
N THR A 46 -2.21 16.63 2.22
CA THR A 46 -1.30 16.80 1.08
C THR A 46 -0.75 15.50 0.53
N ASP A 47 -0.89 14.41 1.28
CA ASP A 47 -0.38 13.09 0.91
C ASP A 47 -1.53 12.19 0.42
N SER A 48 -1.20 11.11 -0.28
CA SER A 48 -2.16 10.07 -0.64
C SER A 48 -2.86 9.50 0.60
N LEU A 49 -4.18 9.42 0.57
CA LEU A 49 -4.95 8.85 1.67
C LEU A 49 -4.71 7.34 1.75
N SER A 50 -4.24 6.88 2.90
CA SER A 50 -4.19 5.45 3.20
C SER A 50 -5.60 4.86 3.27
N CYS A 51 -5.81 3.66 2.75
CA CYS A 51 -7.08 2.94 2.92
C CYS A 51 -7.40 2.66 4.40
N LEU A 52 -6.40 2.57 5.26
CA LEU A 52 -6.54 2.44 6.72
C LEU A 52 -6.64 3.81 7.43
N GLY A 53 -6.85 4.92 6.73
CA GLY A 53 -6.48 6.22 7.26
C GLY A 53 -7.53 7.29 7.29
N ILE A 54 -7.15 8.27 8.07
CA ILE A 54 -7.67 9.64 8.06
C ILE A 54 -6.54 10.59 7.67
N ALA A 55 -6.86 11.70 7.02
CA ALA A 55 -5.89 12.75 6.77
C ALA A 55 -6.42 14.09 7.31
N ILE A 56 -5.53 14.82 7.97
CA ILE A 56 -5.78 16.14 8.57
C ILE A 56 -4.84 17.18 7.94
N PRO A 57 -5.12 18.48 8.07
CA PRO A 57 -4.22 19.52 7.56
C PRO A 57 -2.78 19.33 8.02
N GLU A 58 -1.83 19.65 7.13
CA GLU A 58 -0.39 19.40 7.37
C GLU A 58 0.15 20.07 8.63
N ASN A 59 -0.33 21.28 8.94
CA ASN A 59 0.05 22.00 10.17
C ASN A 59 -0.48 21.31 11.43
N GLU A 60 -1.63 20.66 11.36
CA GLU A 60 -2.24 19.93 12.47
C GLU A 60 -1.51 18.63 12.76
N ILE A 61 -1.21 17.83 11.73
CA ILE A 61 -0.42 16.60 11.92
C ILE A 61 0.99 16.91 12.41
N LYS A 62 1.65 17.95 11.90
CA LYS A 62 2.96 18.40 12.40
C LYS A 62 2.91 18.80 13.88
N THR A 63 1.83 19.45 14.31
CA THR A 63 1.62 19.83 15.71
C THR A 63 1.39 18.60 16.58
N LEU A 64 0.56 17.68 16.13
CA LEU A 64 0.27 16.43 16.83
C LEU A 64 1.56 15.61 17.04
N LEU A 65 2.37 15.44 15.99
CA LEU A 65 3.62 14.66 16.03
C LEU A 65 4.70 15.22 16.97
N LYS A 66 4.68 16.54 17.30
CA LYS A 66 5.62 17.12 18.27
C LYS A 66 5.47 16.51 19.65
N TRP A 67 4.26 16.16 20.04
CA TRP A 67 3.92 15.76 21.40
C TRP A 67 3.60 14.27 21.54
N THR A 68 3.20 13.63 20.44
CA THR A 68 2.82 12.21 20.43
C THR A 68 4.04 11.31 20.32
N ARG A 69 4.04 10.21 21.08
CA ARG A 69 5.11 9.21 21.09
C ARG A 69 4.50 7.81 20.99
N ARG A 70 5.30 6.86 20.52
CA ARG A 70 4.94 5.45 20.58
C ARG A 70 4.59 5.05 22.00
N GLY A 71 3.44 4.36 22.15
CA GLY A 71 2.91 3.92 23.43
C GLY A 71 1.95 4.89 24.10
N ASP A 72 1.78 6.15 23.58
CA ASP A 72 0.75 7.05 24.09
C ASP A 72 -0.62 6.41 23.90
N LEU A 73 -1.48 6.53 24.93
CA LEU A 73 -2.81 5.92 24.91
C LEU A 73 -3.70 6.59 23.87
N ALA A 74 -4.50 5.79 23.20
CA ALA A 74 -5.50 6.22 22.24
C ALA A 74 -6.85 5.61 22.57
N PHE A 75 -7.93 6.36 22.34
CA PHE A 75 -9.30 5.92 22.52
C PHE A 75 -10.14 6.34 21.33
N LEU A 76 -10.84 5.38 20.71
CA LEU A 76 -11.74 5.61 19.59
C LEU A 76 -13.18 5.44 20.03
N SER A 77 -14.03 6.40 19.68
CA SER A 77 -15.47 6.36 20.00
C SER A 77 -16.23 7.23 19.02
N LYS A 78 -17.21 6.66 18.32
CA LYS A 78 -18.18 7.37 17.46
C LYS A 78 -17.57 8.39 16.51
N GLY A 79 -16.57 7.97 15.75
CA GLY A 79 -15.90 8.87 14.81
C GLY A 79 -14.95 9.90 15.45
N VAL A 80 -14.57 9.67 16.71
CA VAL A 80 -13.64 10.52 17.45
C VAL A 80 -12.44 9.69 17.90
N LEU A 81 -11.23 10.14 17.54
CA LEU A 81 -9.98 9.66 18.10
C LEU A 81 -9.50 10.63 19.18
N ARG A 82 -9.19 10.13 20.36
CA ARG A 82 -8.49 10.85 21.42
C ARG A 82 -7.13 10.23 21.66
N ILE A 83 -6.09 11.05 21.68
CA ILE A 83 -4.71 10.64 22.00
C ILE A 83 -4.27 11.37 23.25
N TYR A 84 -3.82 10.63 24.25
CA TYR A 84 -3.34 11.14 25.53
C TYR A 84 -1.82 11.17 25.52
N SER A 85 -1.27 12.34 25.23
CA SER A 85 0.17 12.60 25.17
C SER A 85 0.63 13.41 26.40
N ARG A 86 1.93 13.69 26.47
CA ARG A 86 2.51 14.56 27.51
C ARG A 86 1.99 16.00 27.45
N ALA A 87 1.51 16.47 26.32
CA ALA A 87 0.92 17.80 26.15
C ALA A 87 -0.55 17.87 26.54
N GLY A 88 -1.15 16.75 26.96
CA GLY A 88 -2.57 16.61 27.23
C GLY A 88 -3.28 15.75 26.19
N ALA A 89 -4.61 15.84 26.17
CA ALA A 89 -5.43 15.08 25.24
C ALA A 89 -5.69 15.85 23.95
N THR A 90 -5.36 15.23 22.82
CA THR A 90 -5.76 15.72 21.49
C THR A 90 -7.00 14.96 21.02
N ARG A 91 -7.93 15.67 20.36
CA ARG A 91 -9.17 15.12 19.83
C ARG A 91 -9.26 15.38 18.33
N ILE A 92 -9.51 14.33 17.55
CA ILE A 92 -9.76 14.36 16.11
C ILE A 92 -11.17 13.81 15.87
N GLU A 93 -12.06 14.61 15.29
CA GLU A 93 -13.45 14.25 14.98
C GLU A 93 -13.56 13.79 13.54
N TYR A 94 -13.03 12.60 13.24
CA TYR A 94 -12.96 12.06 11.89
C TYR A 94 -14.33 11.58 11.35
N GLY A 95 -15.32 11.39 12.21
CA GLY A 95 -16.69 11.08 11.79
C GLY A 95 -17.35 12.18 10.96
N ASP A 96 -16.89 13.43 11.10
CA ASP A 96 -17.37 14.59 10.35
C ASP A 96 -16.53 14.90 9.11
N PHE A 97 -15.48 14.11 8.84
CA PHE A 97 -14.60 14.31 7.70
C PHE A 97 -15.26 13.86 6.40
N LYS A 98 -14.81 14.46 5.28
CA LYS A 98 -15.28 14.06 3.95
C LYS A 98 -14.84 12.60 3.68
N PRO A 99 -15.80 11.68 3.41
CA PRO A 99 -15.47 10.31 3.07
C PRO A 99 -14.82 10.23 1.68
N VAL A 100 -13.80 9.38 1.56
CA VAL A 100 -13.12 9.05 0.31
C VAL A 100 -13.24 7.55 0.08
N ASP A 101 -13.79 7.17 -1.05
CA ASP A 101 -13.92 5.77 -1.43
C ASP A 101 -12.57 5.17 -1.82
N THR A 102 -12.12 4.22 -1.03
CA THR A 102 -10.86 3.47 -1.21
C THR A 102 -11.09 2.07 -1.78
N THR A 103 -12.31 1.75 -2.23
CA THR A 103 -12.62 0.51 -2.94
C THR A 103 -11.94 0.50 -4.31
N VAL A 104 -11.21 -0.57 -4.62
CA VAL A 104 -10.54 -0.73 -5.91
C VAL A 104 -11.59 -0.92 -7.02
N PRO A 105 -11.72 0.04 -7.95
CA PRO A 105 -12.67 -0.10 -9.04
C PRO A 105 -12.18 -1.13 -10.07
N PRO A 106 -13.09 -1.82 -10.77
CA PRO A 106 -12.68 -2.67 -11.89
C PRO A 106 -12.19 -1.82 -13.06
N LEU A 107 -11.20 -2.31 -13.79
CA LEU A 107 -10.70 -1.67 -15.02
C LEU A 107 -11.78 -1.63 -16.11
N GLY A 108 -12.62 -2.67 -16.18
CA GLY A 108 -13.63 -2.79 -17.23
C GLY A 108 -13.02 -3.19 -18.56
N ASP A 109 -13.83 -3.08 -19.63
CA ASP A 109 -13.37 -3.37 -20.98
C ASP A 109 -12.70 -2.12 -21.62
N GLY A 110 -11.69 -2.35 -22.45
CA GLY A 110 -11.04 -1.28 -23.22
C GLY A 110 -10.12 -0.34 -22.42
N TRP A 111 -9.71 -0.72 -21.22
CA TRP A 111 -8.71 0.05 -20.47
C TRP A 111 -7.36 0.15 -21.23
N CYS A 112 -6.63 1.23 -21.02
CA CYS A 112 -5.42 1.55 -21.78
C CYS A 112 -4.16 1.18 -20.97
N VAL A 113 -3.51 0.09 -21.34
CA VAL A 113 -2.24 -0.35 -20.72
C VAL A 113 -1.06 0.53 -21.11
N ASP A 114 -1.12 1.19 -22.27
CA ASP A 114 0.01 1.94 -22.83
C ASP A 114 0.34 3.20 -22.01
N VAL A 115 -0.65 3.81 -21.37
CA VAL A 115 -0.39 4.95 -20.49
C VAL A 115 0.44 4.54 -19.27
N LEU A 116 0.19 3.35 -18.70
CA LEU A 116 1.02 2.82 -17.63
C LEU A 116 2.42 2.47 -18.13
N ARG A 117 2.53 1.78 -19.27
CA ARG A 117 3.83 1.43 -19.88
C ARG A 117 4.68 2.68 -20.08
N SER A 118 4.09 3.77 -20.56
CA SER A 118 4.77 5.04 -20.75
C SER A 118 5.19 5.68 -19.41
N ALA A 119 4.31 5.68 -18.42
CA ALA A 119 4.57 6.30 -17.13
C ALA A 119 5.70 5.60 -16.34
N ILE A 120 5.85 4.27 -16.50
CA ILE A 120 6.87 3.49 -15.77
C ILE A 120 8.18 3.32 -16.56
N ALA A 121 8.27 3.79 -17.81
CA ALA A 121 9.41 3.51 -18.71
C ALA A 121 10.76 3.98 -18.19
N ALA A 122 10.79 5.03 -17.36
CA ALA A 122 12.01 5.60 -16.79
C ALA A 122 12.37 5.06 -15.39
N ILE A 123 11.54 4.18 -14.79
CA ILE A 123 11.74 3.67 -13.43
C ILE A 123 12.71 2.48 -13.47
N ASP A 124 13.79 2.55 -12.70
CA ASP A 124 14.71 1.41 -12.47
C ASP A 124 14.20 0.57 -11.27
N PHE A 125 13.20 -0.27 -11.53
CA PHE A 125 12.65 -1.14 -10.48
C PHE A 125 13.70 -2.05 -9.82
N CYS A 126 14.76 -2.43 -10.55
CA CYS A 126 15.80 -3.29 -9.98
C CYS A 126 16.67 -2.54 -8.96
N GLY A 127 16.87 -1.23 -9.17
CA GLY A 127 17.66 -0.37 -8.27
C GLY A 127 16.86 0.33 -7.18
N GLU A 128 15.56 0.51 -7.40
CA GLU A 128 14.71 1.37 -6.54
C GLU A 128 13.77 0.57 -5.61
N THR A 129 13.61 -0.75 -5.83
CA THR A 129 12.87 -1.62 -4.90
C THR A 129 13.76 -2.15 -3.78
N GLY A 130 13.15 -2.45 -2.64
CA GLY A 130 13.83 -3.04 -1.48
C GLY A 130 13.89 -4.56 -1.50
N LEU A 131 13.42 -5.22 -2.58
CA LEU A 131 13.51 -6.66 -2.74
C LEU A 131 14.92 -7.05 -3.18
N PRO A 132 15.67 -7.85 -2.38
CA PRO A 132 17.02 -8.25 -2.76
C PRO A 132 16.97 -9.14 -4.01
N PRO A 133 17.74 -8.80 -5.07
CA PRO A 133 17.79 -9.59 -6.28
C PRO A 133 18.25 -11.02 -6.00
N SER A 134 17.57 -11.99 -6.60
CA SER A 134 17.94 -13.41 -6.53
C SER A 134 17.26 -14.19 -7.64
N GLN A 135 17.81 -15.36 -7.96
CA GLN A 135 17.19 -16.25 -8.94
C GLN A 135 15.80 -16.71 -8.51
N ASP A 136 15.59 -16.94 -7.21
CA ASP A 136 14.29 -17.32 -6.66
C ASP A 136 13.27 -16.18 -6.82
N LEU A 137 13.68 -14.92 -6.55
CA LEU A 137 12.82 -13.76 -6.79
C LEU A 137 12.42 -13.65 -8.27
N ALA A 138 13.37 -13.79 -9.19
CA ALA A 138 13.10 -13.76 -10.62
C ALA A 138 12.07 -14.83 -11.05
N TRP A 139 12.17 -16.05 -10.50
CA TRP A 139 11.19 -17.11 -10.74
C TRP A 139 9.82 -16.79 -10.18
N VAL A 140 9.76 -16.25 -8.96
CA VAL A 140 8.50 -15.85 -8.30
C VAL A 140 7.80 -14.75 -9.09
N LEU A 141 8.53 -13.71 -9.53
CA LEU A 141 7.96 -12.61 -10.33
C LEU A 141 7.42 -13.14 -11.68
N ARG A 142 8.17 -14.05 -12.32
CA ARG A 142 7.72 -14.69 -13.56
C ARG A 142 6.43 -15.50 -13.34
N ASP A 143 6.38 -16.32 -12.28
CA ASP A 143 5.21 -17.15 -12.01
C ASP A 143 3.98 -16.30 -11.68
N LEU A 144 4.14 -15.18 -10.95
CA LEU A 144 3.07 -14.21 -10.70
C LEU A 144 2.59 -13.51 -11.97
N SER A 145 3.53 -13.08 -12.84
CA SER A 145 3.18 -12.51 -14.15
C SER A 145 2.42 -13.52 -15.02
N CYS A 146 2.89 -14.78 -15.07
CA CYS A 146 2.20 -15.86 -15.77
C CYS A 146 0.80 -16.14 -15.19
N ALA A 147 0.62 -16.05 -13.86
CA ALA A 147 -0.69 -16.21 -13.23
C ALA A 147 -1.63 -15.06 -13.63
N ALA A 148 -1.15 -13.82 -13.58
CA ALA A 148 -1.91 -12.66 -14.03
C ALA A 148 -2.32 -12.75 -15.51
N LEU A 149 -1.52 -13.39 -16.36
CA LEU A 149 -1.82 -13.62 -17.79
C LEU A 149 -2.60 -14.90 -18.05
N GLY A 150 -3.05 -15.63 -17.03
CA GLY A 150 -3.86 -16.84 -17.16
C GLY A 150 -3.09 -18.13 -17.44
N ALA A 151 -1.73 -18.07 -17.43
CA ALA A 151 -0.89 -19.25 -17.68
C ALA A 151 -0.54 -20.05 -16.40
N ARG A 152 -0.90 -19.56 -15.24
CA ARG A 152 -0.72 -20.18 -13.91
C ARG A 152 -1.98 -19.97 -13.07
N GLY A 153 -2.18 -20.85 -12.09
CA GLY A 153 -3.35 -20.80 -11.20
C GLY A 153 -3.03 -20.26 -9.81
N VAL A 154 -4.02 -20.33 -8.93
CA VAL A 154 -4.02 -19.85 -7.54
C VAL A 154 -2.85 -20.40 -6.71
N GLU A 155 -2.43 -21.65 -6.94
CA GLU A 155 -1.32 -22.27 -6.18
C GLU A 155 0.03 -21.56 -6.44
N SER A 156 0.26 -21.06 -7.67
CA SER A 156 1.44 -20.24 -7.94
C SER A 156 1.41 -18.91 -7.17
N VAL A 157 0.23 -18.28 -7.07
CA VAL A 157 0.06 -17.06 -6.26
C VAL A 157 0.28 -17.37 -4.78
N ARG A 158 -0.24 -18.48 -4.27
CA ARG A 158 -0.06 -18.90 -2.88
C ARG A 158 1.41 -19.14 -2.55
N ALA A 159 2.13 -19.88 -3.40
CA ALA A 159 3.55 -20.13 -3.22
C ALA A 159 4.37 -18.83 -3.25
N ALA A 160 4.06 -17.93 -4.18
CA ALA A 160 4.70 -16.62 -4.29
C ALA A 160 4.41 -15.73 -3.06
N ALA A 161 3.17 -15.69 -2.57
CA ALA A 161 2.80 -14.94 -1.38
C ALA A 161 3.58 -15.43 -0.14
N ARG A 162 3.71 -16.75 0.03
CA ARG A 162 4.52 -17.34 1.09
C ARG A 162 6.01 -17.00 1.00
N PHE A 163 6.53 -16.86 -0.21
CA PHE A 163 7.93 -16.47 -0.45
C PHE A 163 8.15 -15.00 -0.14
N LEU A 164 7.22 -14.13 -0.50
CA LEU A 164 7.37 -12.67 -0.42
C LEU A 164 7.02 -12.11 0.96
N VAL A 165 6.01 -12.68 1.65
CA VAL A 165 5.51 -12.14 2.92
C VAL A 165 6.63 -11.99 3.96
N GLY A 166 6.72 -10.80 4.57
CA GLY A 166 7.73 -10.46 5.57
C GLY A 166 9.14 -10.29 5.02
N ARG A 167 9.34 -10.36 3.70
CA ARG A 167 10.65 -10.21 3.06
C ARG A 167 10.99 -8.73 2.85
N GLY A 168 12.09 -8.29 3.44
CA GLY A 168 12.56 -6.90 3.42
C GLY A 168 12.70 -6.35 4.83
N LEU A 169 12.94 -5.04 4.94
CA LEU A 169 13.16 -4.35 6.21
C LEU A 169 12.01 -3.38 6.52
N GLY A 170 11.89 -2.99 7.79
CA GLY A 170 10.96 -1.95 8.23
C GLY A 170 9.61 -2.46 8.69
N LEU A 171 8.67 -1.52 8.86
CA LEU A 171 7.28 -1.81 9.29
C LEU A 171 6.40 -2.31 8.15
N THR A 172 6.78 -2.02 6.91
CA THR A 172 6.21 -2.54 5.67
C THR A 172 7.33 -3.18 4.86
N PRO A 173 7.67 -4.45 5.11
CA PRO A 173 8.65 -5.18 4.30
C PRO A 173 8.32 -5.14 2.82
N SER A 174 9.33 -5.00 1.97
CA SER A 174 9.18 -4.82 0.51
C SER A 174 8.34 -5.90 -0.16
N GLY A 175 8.41 -7.15 0.32
CA GLY A 175 7.58 -8.23 -0.19
C GLY A 175 6.09 -8.04 0.12
N ASP A 176 5.76 -7.43 1.24
CA ASP A 176 4.36 -7.14 1.62
C ASP A 176 3.80 -5.99 0.80
N ASP A 177 4.60 -4.92 0.61
CA ASP A 177 4.23 -3.81 -0.26
C ASP A 177 4.01 -4.30 -1.69
N PHE A 178 4.90 -5.18 -2.21
CA PHE A 178 4.70 -5.85 -3.50
C PHE A 178 3.38 -6.63 -3.53
N LEU A 179 3.08 -7.46 -2.51
CA LEU A 179 1.85 -8.25 -2.46
C LEU A 179 0.60 -7.38 -2.41
N ALA A 180 0.64 -6.26 -1.70
CA ALA A 180 -0.47 -5.29 -1.67
C ALA A 180 -0.73 -4.69 -3.06
N GLY A 181 0.32 -4.29 -3.77
CA GLY A 181 0.21 -3.77 -5.15
C GLY A 181 -0.28 -4.84 -6.13
N TYR A 182 0.27 -6.04 -6.06
CA TYR A 182 -0.14 -7.17 -6.92
C TYR A 182 -1.61 -7.54 -6.70
N GLY A 183 -2.04 -7.69 -5.45
CA GLY A 183 -3.44 -7.97 -5.11
C GLY A 183 -4.39 -6.85 -5.58
N THR A 184 -3.97 -5.59 -5.49
CA THR A 184 -4.72 -4.44 -6.02
C THR A 184 -4.91 -4.56 -7.53
N ALA A 185 -3.87 -4.93 -8.29
CA ALA A 185 -3.97 -5.15 -9.72
C ALA A 185 -4.90 -6.32 -10.07
N LEU A 186 -4.81 -7.45 -9.36
CA LEU A 186 -5.72 -8.59 -9.56
C LEU A 186 -7.18 -8.17 -9.30
N ARG A 187 -7.42 -7.36 -8.27
CA ARG A 187 -8.76 -6.82 -7.95
C ARG A 187 -9.28 -5.95 -9.09
N ALA A 188 -8.45 -5.00 -9.56
CA ALA A 188 -8.80 -4.11 -10.66
C ALA A 188 -9.11 -4.88 -11.96
N ARG A 189 -8.40 -5.96 -12.22
CA ARG A 189 -8.64 -6.86 -13.37
C ARG A 189 -9.75 -7.89 -13.15
N SER A 190 -10.41 -7.87 -11.99
CA SER A 190 -11.46 -8.83 -11.62
C SER A 190 -11.00 -10.30 -11.59
N LEU A 191 -9.71 -10.55 -11.35
CA LEU A 191 -9.11 -11.88 -11.24
C LEU A 191 -9.28 -12.46 -9.83
N LYS A 192 -10.54 -12.59 -9.39
CA LYS A 192 -10.90 -12.94 -8.00
C LYS A 192 -10.40 -14.32 -7.58
N ASP A 193 -10.34 -15.29 -8.51
CA ASP A 193 -9.89 -16.66 -8.20
C ASP A 193 -8.43 -16.67 -7.76
N LEU A 194 -7.59 -15.79 -8.32
CA LEU A 194 -6.19 -15.67 -7.92
C LEU A 194 -6.02 -15.05 -6.52
N LEU A 195 -6.96 -14.18 -6.10
CA LEU A 195 -6.93 -13.59 -4.76
C LEU A 195 -7.11 -14.64 -3.65
N ALA A 196 -7.72 -15.79 -3.93
CA ALA A 196 -7.78 -16.90 -2.99
C ALA A 196 -6.39 -17.51 -2.66
N GLY A 197 -5.34 -17.13 -3.38
CA GLY A 197 -3.94 -17.44 -3.04
C GLY A 197 -3.41 -16.69 -1.81
N PHE A 198 -4.07 -15.60 -1.41
CA PHE A 198 -3.72 -14.82 -0.21
C PHE A 198 -4.45 -15.39 1.01
N SER A 199 -3.84 -16.35 1.69
CA SER A 199 -4.35 -16.85 2.97
C SER A 199 -4.00 -15.85 4.08
N MET A 200 -4.93 -14.96 4.44
CA MET A 200 -4.66 -13.88 5.39
C MET A 200 -4.29 -14.39 6.78
N ASP A 201 -4.86 -15.50 7.23
CA ASP A 201 -4.50 -16.12 8.51
C ASP A 201 -3.02 -16.53 8.53
N GLU A 202 -2.56 -17.17 7.44
CA GLU A 202 -1.16 -17.59 7.30
C GLU A 202 -0.20 -16.39 7.09
N LEU A 203 -0.58 -15.42 6.24
CA LEU A 203 0.29 -14.30 5.90
C LEU A 203 0.47 -13.35 7.09
N SER A 204 -0.59 -13.10 7.86
CA SER A 204 -0.55 -12.17 9.01
C SER A 204 0.40 -12.63 10.11
N GLU A 205 0.61 -13.94 10.28
CA GLU A 205 1.53 -14.48 11.28
C GLU A 205 3.02 -14.32 10.87
N ARG A 206 3.29 -13.98 9.61
CA ARG A 206 4.63 -13.97 9.02
C ARG A 206 5.15 -12.58 8.70
N THR A 207 4.38 -11.55 9.02
CA THR A 207 4.75 -10.17 8.79
C THR A 207 4.46 -9.28 9.99
N THR A 208 4.64 -7.97 9.82
CA THR A 208 4.36 -6.96 10.84
C THR A 208 2.87 -6.69 10.96
N ASP A 209 2.43 -6.17 12.11
CA ASP A 209 1.03 -5.74 12.31
C ASP A 209 0.59 -4.70 11.28
N VAL A 210 1.51 -3.80 10.88
CA VAL A 210 1.24 -2.77 9.87
C VAL A 210 0.99 -3.40 8.50
N SER A 211 1.88 -4.25 8.03
CA SER A 211 1.71 -4.96 6.75
C SER A 211 0.49 -5.88 6.75
N ALA A 212 0.26 -6.61 7.84
CA ALA A 212 -0.91 -7.47 7.97
C ALA A 212 -2.21 -6.70 7.81
N ALA A 213 -2.29 -5.48 8.37
CA ALA A 213 -3.45 -4.60 8.22
C ALA A 213 -3.66 -4.17 6.76
N TYR A 214 -2.60 -3.76 6.04
CA TYR A 214 -2.69 -3.39 4.61
C TYR A 214 -3.05 -4.57 3.72
N LEU A 215 -2.45 -5.75 3.94
CA LEU A 215 -2.79 -6.96 3.18
C LEU A 215 -4.23 -7.39 3.42
N ARG A 216 -4.74 -7.23 4.64
CA ARG A 216 -6.15 -7.51 4.96
C ARG A 216 -7.09 -6.54 4.24
N ALA A 217 -6.82 -5.23 4.28
CA ALA A 217 -7.58 -4.23 3.54
C ALA A 217 -7.58 -4.51 2.02
N MET A 218 -6.43 -4.88 1.44
CA MET A 218 -6.31 -5.30 0.04
C MET A 218 -7.16 -6.55 -0.25
N ALA A 219 -7.14 -7.56 0.60
CA ALA A 219 -7.95 -8.76 0.45
C ALA A 219 -9.45 -8.45 0.48
N GLU A 220 -9.87 -7.45 1.27
CA GLU A 220 -11.24 -6.93 1.34
C GLU A 220 -11.59 -5.97 0.20
N GLY A 221 -10.63 -5.61 -0.65
CA GLY A 221 -10.84 -4.85 -1.88
C GLY A 221 -10.53 -3.36 -1.78
N HIS A 222 -9.74 -2.96 -0.80
CA HIS A 222 -9.35 -1.58 -0.59
C HIS A 222 -7.87 -1.34 -0.90
N ALA A 223 -7.54 -0.12 -1.35
CA ALA A 223 -6.17 0.34 -1.59
C ALA A 223 -6.05 1.83 -1.27
N ASN A 224 -4.81 2.32 -1.13
CA ASN A 224 -4.53 3.73 -0.96
C ASN A 224 -5.04 4.55 -2.14
N SER A 225 -5.46 5.80 -1.92
CA SER A 225 -6.12 6.63 -2.94
C SER A 225 -5.31 6.77 -4.24
N ALA A 226 -3.97 6.84 -4.16
CA ALA A 226 -3.13 6.89 -5.35
C ALA A 226 -3.30 5.65 -6.26
N PHE A 227 -3.47 4.45 -5.71
CA PHE A 227 -3.78 3.27 -6.53
C PHE A 227 -5.19 3.31 -7.12
N ILE A 228 -6.17 3.89 -6.42
CA ILE A 228 -7.51 4.10 -6.97
C ILE A 228 -7.44 5.05 -8.18
N ASP A 229 -6.68 6.13 -8.07
CA ASP A 229 -6.51 7.10 -9.14
C ASP A 229 -5.66 6.53 -10.30
N LEU A 230 -4.67 5.68 -10.02
CA LEU A 230 -3.96 4.91 -11.03
C LEU A 230 -4.93 4.02 -11.83
N VAL A 231 -5.78 3.24 -11.16
CA VAL A 231 -6.78 2.41 -11.86
C VAL A 231 -7.75 3.26 -12.69
N ARG A 232 -8.17 4.42 -12.16
CA ARG A 232 -9.03 5.37 -12.89
C ARG A 232 -8.35 5.90 -14.14
N SER A 233 -7.07 6.30 -14.06
CA SER A 233 -6.31 6.79 -15.21
C SER A 233 -6.20 5.75 -16.32
N LEU A 234 -5.99 4.47 -15.95
CA LEU A 234 -5.95 3.36 -16.90
C LEU A 234 -7.29 3.14 -17.60
N ARG A 235 -8.41 3.28 -16.85
CA ARG A 235 -9.77 3.12 -17.41
C ARG A 235 -10.09 4.14 -18.48
N VAL A 236 -9.64 5.39 -18.31
CA VAL A 236 -9.94 6.48 -19.25
C VAL A 236 -8.83 6.76 -20.25
N GLY A 237 -7.64 6.13 -20.08
CA GLY A 237 -6.49 6.34 -20.93
C GLY A 237 -5.82 7.70 -20.74
N ASP A 238 -5.92 8.30 -19.53
CA ASP A 238 -5.33 9.60 -19.20
C ASP A 238 -3.85 9.42 -18.82
N GLY A 239 -2.95 9.76 -19.75
CA GLY A 239 -1.50 9.63 -19.58
C GLY A 239 -0.92 10.59 -18.54
N ASP A 240 -1.41 11.83 -18.47
CA ASP A 240 -0.92 12.85 -17.54
C ASP A 240 -1.31 12.48 -16.10
N LEU A 241 -2.56 12.07 -15.89
CA LEU A 241 -3.02 11.57 -14.60
C LEU A 241 -2.24 10.32 -14.20
N CYS A 242 -2.01 9.39 -15.12
CA CYS A 242 -1.25 8.17 -14.85
C CYS A 242 0.18 8.49 -14.41
N GLN A 243 0.87 9.38 -15.13
CA GLN A 243 2.24 9.78 -14.80
C GLN A 243 2.32 10.49 -13.43
N GLY A 244 1.41 11.41 -13.16
CA GLY A 244 1.31 12.10 -11.87
C GLY A 244 1.08 11.12 -10.73
N THR A 245 0.17 10.18 -10.89
CA THR A 245 -0.16 9.17 -9.88
C THR A 245 0.99 8.18 -9.66
N VAL A 246 1.68 7.75 -10.71
CA VAL A 246 2.89 6.91 -10.60
C VAL A 246 3.97 7.64 -9.79
N ALA A 247 4.22 8.93 -10.06
CA ALA A 247 5.18 9.73 -9.30
C ALA A 247 4.76 9.86 -7.82
N GLU A 248 3.48 10.05 -7.53
CA GLU A 248 2.94 10.10 -6.17
C GLU A 248 3.17 8.76 -5.44
N ILE A 249 2.86 7.62 -6.07
CA ILE A 249 3.10 6.30 -5.49
C ILE A 249 4.60 6.13 -5.17
N CYS A 250 5.49 6.43 -6.12
CA CYS A 250 6.94 6.31 -5.92
C CYS A 250 7.48 7.22 -4.81
N SER A 251 6.79 8.31 -4.48
CA SER A 251 7.19 9.21 -3.39
C SER A 251 6.92 8.65 -1.98
N VAL A 252 6.19 7.56 -1.86
CA VAL A 252 5.80 6.96 -0.57
C VAL A 252 6.94 6.16 0.04
N GLY A 253 7.36 6.55 1.24
CA GLY A 253 8.42 5.85 1.99
C GLY A 253 9.79 5.92 1.30
N HIS A 254 10.65 4.96 1.60
CA HIS A 254 11.97 4.84 0.97
C HIS A 254 11.91 3.97 -0.29
N THR A 255 11.36 2.76 -0.16
CA THR A 255 11.18 1.80 -1.26
C THR A 255 9.73 1.32 -1.39
N SER A 256 8.88 1.52 -0.37
CA SER A 256 7.51 0.98 -0.30
C SER A 256 6.65 1.35 -1.50
N GLY A 257 6.78 2.59 -2.01
CA GLY A 257 6.08 3.04 -3.20
C GLY A 257 6.52 2.26 -4.44
N HIS A 258 7.83 2.09 -4.66
CA HIS A 258 8.37 1.32 -5.78
C HIS A 258 8.05 -0.17 -5.66
N ASP A 259 8.13 -0.73 -4.45
CA ASP A 259 7.79 -2.12 -4.19
C ASP A 259 6.31 -2.42 -4.51
N SER A 260 5.39 -1.58 -4.05
CA SER A 260 3.96 -1.73 -4.33
C SER A 260 3.61 -1.46 -5.81
N LEU A 261 4.27 -0.48 -6.45
CA LEU A 261 4.11 -0.24 -7.88
C LEU A 261 4.63 -1.42 -8.71
N LEU A 262 5.78 -2.01 -8.35
CA LEU A 262 6.28 -3.23 -9.00
C LEU A 262 5.24 -4.36 -8.93
N GLY A 263 4.66 -4.59 -7.75
CA GLY A 263 3.60 -5.58 -7.57
C GLY A 263 2.41 -5.31 -8.49
N PHE A 264 1.95 -4.07 -8.57
CA PHE A 264 0.86 -3.67 -9.46
C PHE A 264 1.20 -3.91 -10.93
N VAL A 265 2.40 -3.52 -11.38
CA VAL A 265 2.90 -3.71 -12.76
C VAL A 265 2.95 -5.19 -13.14
N VAL A 266 3.43 -6.06 -12.24
CA VAL A 266 3.43 -7.52 -12.43
C VAL A 266 1.99 -8.07 -12.50
N GLY A 267 1.10 -7.59 -11.65
CA GLY A 267 -0.31 -7.98 -11.63
C GLY A 267 -1.12 -7.49 -12.85
N ILE A 268 -0.69 -6.40 -13.48
CA ILE A 268 -1.21 -5.95 -14.78
C ILE A 268 -0.66 -6.80 -15.94
N GLY A 269 0.45 -7.54 -15.76
CA GLY A 269 1.08 -8.34 -16.78
C GLY A 269 2.16 -7.61 -17.58
N LEU A 270 2.76 -6.56 -17.02
CA LEU A 270 3.78 -5.73 -17.70
C LEU A 270 5.22 -6.06 -17.27
N LEU A 271 5.50 -7.22 -16.66
CA LEU A 271 6.84 -7.59 -16.19
C LEU A 271 7.92 -7.47 -17.30
N GLU A 272 7.61 -7.90 -18.53
CA GLU A 272 8.53 -7.82 -19.66
C GLU A 272 8.84 -6.37 -20.08
N SER A 273 7.91 -5.44 -19.85
CA SER A 273 8.09 -4.02 -20.18
C SER A 273 9.11 -3.31 -19.26
N ILE A 274 9.46 -3.92 -18.14
CA ILE A 274 10.41 -3.38 -17.15
C ILE A 274 11.72 -4.20 -17.07
N GLY A 275 12.06 -4.90 -18.14
CA GLY A 275 13.28 -5.71 -18.24
C GLY A 275 13.11 -7.19 -17.92
N GLY A 276 11.88 -7.64 -17.66
CA GLY A 276 11.55 -9.03 -17.40
C GLY A 276 12.14 -9.57 -16.09
N PRO A 277 11.95 -10.87 -15.80
CA PRO A 277 12.43 -11.48 -14.56
C PRO A 277 13.96 -11.51 -14.45
N GLY A 278 14.70 -11.48 -15.58
CA GLY A 278 16.16 -11.50 -15.60
C GLY A 278 16.81 -10.30 -14.92
N CYS A 279 16.13 -9.17 -14.89
CA CYS A 279 16.58 -7.96 -14.20
C CYS A 279 16.72 -8.19 -12.67
N PHE A 280 15.90 -9.05 -12.10
CA PHE A 280 15.87 -9.36 -10.68
C PHE A 280 16.70 -10.60 -10.29
N ALA A 281 17.38 -11.26 -11.26
CA ALA A 281 18.14 -12.48 -11.03
C ALA A 281 19.58 -12.24 -10.56
N CYS A 282 20.13 -11.03 -10.75
CA CYS A 282 21.56 -10.77 -10.62
C CYS A 282 21.92 -10.03 -9.33
N GLU A 283 22.73 -10.65 -8.48
CA GLU A 283 23.37 -10.02 -7.30
C GLU A 283 24.50 -9.02 -7.68
N SER A 284 24.86 -8.90 -8.96
CA SER A 284 26.11 -8.27 -9.39
C SER A 284 25.98 -6.85 -9.96
N ARG A 285 25.32 -5.94 -9.25
CA ARG A 285 25.45 -4.48 -9.53
C ARG A 285 26.09 -3.65 -8.41
N THR A 286 26.66 -4.28 -7.39
CA THR A 286 27.51 -3.60 -6.40
C THR A 286 28.96 -3.48 -6.86
N GLY A 287 29.21 -2.86 -8.02
CA GLY A 287 30.55 -2.80 -8.60
C GLY A 287 30.84 -1.60 -9.50
N ARG A 288 30.22 -0.45 -9.24
CA ARG A 288 30.75 0.84 -9.72
C ARG A 288 31.08 1.73 -8.54
N ILE A 289 32.14 1.38 -7.82
CA ILE A 289 32.91 2.38 -7.09
C ILE A 289 33.68 3.14 -8.16
N ALA A 290 33.33 4.40 -8.32
CA ALA A 290 34.07 5.33 -9.15
C ALA A 290 35.52 5.39 -8.64
N SER A 291 36.45 5.08 -9.51
CA SER A 291 37.86 5.48 -9.41
C SER A 291 38.02 6.94 -9.78
#